data_c07d80ade8d751aa59548c3f0c40c5b7
#
_entry.id   c07d80ade8d751aa59548c3f0c40c5b7
#
_cell.length_a   1.000
_cell.length_b   1.000
_cell.length_c   1.000
_cell.angle_alpha   90.00
_cell.angle_beta   90.00
_cell.angle_gamma   90.00
#
_symmetry.space_group_name_H-M   'P 1'
#
loop_
_entity.id
_entity.type
_entity.pdbx_description
1 polymer ?
#
loop_
_entity_poly.entity_id
_entity_poly.type
_entity_poly.pdbx_seq_one_letter_code
_entity_poly.pdbx_strand_id
1 'polypeptide(L)'
;MAIRSISERMSTPPAGARLSVRPSVAEEPARRLQVTAFGCEPLADVEPQALGLTYFFDAGTDGEPYSVTIRFTGRRIGVRGKPRPKDVFEATETVERVVPGSGRLAITTRVVDVAPGEWQVTATPVHNRHAGARPPRPASGQQPRLPVGSASGVTGYAPVIQVRAPGAHLGAWPALVGLGVAVGLVLQALLATHAQLSSTHVLRVSLAASLVGLFGAKAYYLAGHYLMRRFVPAHRDDERPAVWTAGMCIQGFVAGALGTLVAGAFVTGLPVGTLLDVTAPGLFFGMTIGRFGCFFGGCCAGRPTASRFGLWSSDRRLGVRRIPTQLLESTLALCIAGPALVAMWATTPHPGGVVFVGAIAAYTLGRQALFPLRDNPRKTAHGRSLTMALAGLVVLVTVATGLLA
;
A
#
# COMPACT_ATOMS: atom_id res chain seq x y z
N MET A 1 -24.42 22.92 -65.40
CA MET A 1 -24.26 21.55 -64.87
C MET A 1 -23.87 21.70 -63.37
N ALA A 2 -24.84 21.58 -62.48
CA ALA A 2 -24.71 21.97 -61.06
C ALA A 2 -24.44 20.71 -60.23
N ILE A 3 -23.38 20.75 -59.44
CA ILE A 3 -23.06 19.72 -58.44
C ILE A 3 -23.63 20.16 -57.09
N ARG A 4 -24.66 19.47 -56.61
CA ARG A 4 -25.25 19.63 -55.30
C ARG A 4 -24.37 18.96 -54.26
N SER A 5 -23.93 19.70 -53.23
CA SER A 5 -23.32 19.19 -52.01
C SER A 5 -24.36 18.52 -51.13
N ILE A 6 -24.13 17.27 -50.78
CA ILE A 6 -24.90 16.53 -49.79
C ILE A 6 -24.25 16.81 -48.42
N SER A 7 -25.01 17.54 -47.57
CA SER A 7 -24.67 17.74 -46.18
C SER A 7 -25.18 16.53 -45.42
N GLU A 8 -24.27 15.61 -45.02
CA GLU A 8 -24.57 14.56 -44.06
C GLU A 8 -24.71 15.11 -42.64
N ARG A 9 -25.88 14.93 -42.08
CA ARG A 9 -26.13 15.15 -40.65
C ARG A 9 -25.42 14.05 -39.86
N MET A 10 -24.33 14.40 -39.21
CA MET A 10 -23.76 13.55 -38.19
C MET A 10 -24.67 13.61 -36.95
N SER A 11 -25.33 12.49 -36.68
CA SER A 11 -26.04 12.22 -35.43
C SER A 11 -25.05 12.12 -34.28
N THR A 12 -25.26 12.94 -33.25
CA THR A 12 -24.54 12.87 -31.98
C THR A 12 -24.74 11.50 -31.32
N PRO A 13 -23.66 10.85 -30.84
CA PRO A 13 -23.79 9.62 -30.06
C PRO A 13 -24.32 9.93 -28.65
N PRO A 14 -25.03 8.98 -28.02
CA PRO A 14 -25.60 9.17 -26.67
C PRO A 14 -24.50 9.35 -25.63
N ALA A 15 -24.79 10.20 -24.65
CA ALA A 15 -23.88 10.56 -23.57
C ALA A 15 -23.40 9.32 -22.79
N GLY A 16 -22.18 8.91 -23.08
CA GLY A 16 -21.47 7.89 -22.33
C GLY A 16 -21.18 8.37 -20.91
N ALA A 17 -21.31 7.47 -19.95
CA ALA A 17 -21.06 7.65 -18.53
C ALA A 17 -19.74 8.41 -18.29
N ARG A 18 -19.84 9.64 -17.83
CA ARG A 18 -18.67 10.42 -17.40
C ARG A 18 -18.19 9.87 -16.06
N LEU A 19 -17.12 9.14 -16.07
CA LEU A 19 -16.27 8.90 -14.90
C LEU A 19 -15.69 10.26 -14.46
N SER A 20 -16.38 10.98 -13.58
CA SER A 20 -15.83 12.18 -12.97
C SER A 20 -14.97 11.81 -11.76
N VAL A 21 -13.77 11.32 -12.01
CA VAL A 21 -12.71 11.30 -11.02
C VAL A 21 -11.91 12.59 -11.21
N ARG A 22 -12.27 13.63 -10.49
CA ARG A 22 -11.38 14.77 -10.25
C ARG A 22 -11.25 14.97 -8.74
N PRO A 23 -10.12 14.62 -8.14
CA PRO A 23 -9.63 15.38 -7.01
C PRO A 23 -8.59 16.36 -7.51
N SER A 24 -8.96 17.62 -7.83
CA SER A 24 -7.99 18.69 -7.82
C SER A 24 -7.64 18.96 -6.36
N VAL A 25 -6.37 18.81 -6.02
CA VAL A 25 -5.83 19.05 -4.67
C VAL A 25 -5.61 20.57 -4.42
N ALA A 26 -6.12 21.43 -5.27
CA ALA A 26 -6.04 22.87 -5.10
C ALA A 26 -7.46 23.46 -5.00
N GLU A 27 -7.70 24.19 -3.90
CA GLU A 27 -8.79 25.14 -3.71
C GLU A 27 -10.22 24.60 -3.52
N GLU A 28 -10.51 24.10 -2.27
CA GLU A 28 -11.81 24.41 -1.63
C GLU A 28 -11.64 24.49 -0.11
N PRO A 29 -11.74 25.68 0.49
CA PRO A 29 -11.62 25.83 1.96
C PRO A 29 -12.85 25.39 2.75
N ALA A 30 -13.87 24.82 2.14
CA ALA A 30 -15.19 24.69 2.78
C ALA A 30 -15.66 23.27 3.14
N ARG A 31 -15.11 22.18 2.61
CA ARG A 31 -15.62 20.84 2.95
C ARG A 31 -14.75 20.14 3.97
N ARG A 32 -15.14 20.25 5.25
CA ARG A 32 -14.49 19.54 6.37
C ARG A 32 -14.90 18.09 6.48
N LEU A 33 -16.08 17.75 6.00
CA LEU A 33 -16.57 16.39 5.90
C LEU A 33 -16.98 16.11 4.46
N GLN A 34 -16.51 14.99 3.92
CA GLN A 34 -16.88 14.48 2.61
C GLN A 34 -17.51 13.10 2.77
N VAL A 35 -18.66 12.88 2.16
CA VAL A 35 -19.25 11.58 1.97
C VAL A 35 -18.88 11.11 0.57
N THR A 36 -18.19 9.99 0.47
CA THR A 36 -17.83 9.42 -0.83
C THR A 36 -19.04 8.66 -1.37
N ALA A 37 -19.62 9.17 -2.44
CA ALA A 37 -20.65 8.48 -3.20
C ALA A 37 -20.03 7.74 -4.38
N PHE A 38 -20.43 6.50 -4.58
CA PHE A 38 -20.16 5.75 -5.81
C PHE A 38 -21.50 5.31 -6.37
N GLY A 39 -22.05 6.11 -7.28
CA GLY A 39 -23.34 5.84 -7.92
C GLY A 39 -23.17 4.77 -9.00
N CYS A 40 -23.72 3.59 -8.76
CA CYS A 40 -24.02 2.60 -9.78
C CYS A 40 -25.49 2.26 -9.65
N GLU A 41 -26.30 2.78 -10.55
CA GLU A 41 -27.77 2.64 -10.52
C GLU A 41 -28.24 1.18 -10.30
N PRO A 42 -27.68 0.16 -10.98
CA PRO A 42 -28.06 -1.24 -10.77
C PRO A 42 -27.73 -1.78 -9.36
N LEU A 43 -26.85 -1.12 -8.61
CA LEU A 43 -26.38 -1.55 -7.28
C LEU A 43 -26.85 -0.63 -6.15
N ALA A 44 -27.73 0.35 -6.46
CA ALA A 44 -28.16 1.36 -5.50
C ALA A 44 -28.91 0.77 -4.29
N ASP A 45 -29.69 -0.29 -4.52
CA ASP A 45 -30.50 -0.94 -3.49
C ASP A 45 -29.99 -2.33 -3.08
N VAL A 46 -28.86 -2.78 -3.63
CA VAL A 46 -28.28 -4.11 -3.32
C VAL A 46 -27.59 -4.09 -1.97
N GLU A 47 -28.04 -4.89 -1.04
CA GLU A 47 -27.40 -5.03 0.29
C GLU A 47 -26.16 -5.97 0.23
N PRO A 48 -25.16 -5.79 1.10
CA PRO A 48 -25.04 -4.75 2.13
C PRO A 48 -24.62 -3.39 1.58
N GLN A 49 -25.14 -2.32 2.16
CA GLN A 49 -24.81 -0.95 1.83
C GLN A 49 -23.74 -0.38 2.76
N ALA A 50 -22.98 0.62 2.27
CA ALA A 50 -21.96 1.31 3.03
C ALA A 50 -21.88 2.81 2.71
N LEU A 51 -21.31 3.57 3.65
CA LEU A 51 -20.92 4.96 3.49
C LEU A 51 -19.42 5.09 3.64
N GLY A 52 -18.78 5.90 2.80
CA GLY A 52 -17.40 6.32 2.97
C GLY A 52 -17.34 7.75 3.48
N LEU A 53 -16.66 7.96 4.60
CA LEU A 53 -16.62 9.24 5.29
C LEU A 53 -15.18 9.71 5.40
N THR A 54 -14.89 10.96 5.03
CA THR A 54 -13.57 11.57 5.19
C THR A 54 -13.71 12.92 5.88
N TYR A 55 -13.09 13.07 7.03
CA TYR A 55 -13.02 14.33 7.77
C TYR A 55 -11.64 14.95 7.64
N PHE A 56 -11.61 16.25 7.31
CA PHE A 56 -10.39 17.03 7.12
C PHE A 56 -10.20 18.03 8.25
N PHE A 57 -8.96 18.13 8.74
CA PHE A 57 -8.56 19.13 9.71
C PHE A 57 -7.07 19.48 9.55
N ASP A 58 -6.65 20.58 10.13
CA ASP A 58 -5.26 21.01 10.14
C ASP A 58 -4.63 20.68 11.48
N ALA A 59 -3.39 20.15 11.46
CA ALA A 59 -2.60 19.97 12.66
C ALA A 59 -2.29 21.34 13.28
N GLY A 60 -2.18 21.39 14.61
CA GLY A 60 -1.64 22.57 15.30
C GLY A 60 -0.25 22.92 14.77
N THR A 61 0.14 24.19 14.88
CA THR A 61 1.45 24.64 14.40
C THR A 61 2.59 24.15 15.28
N ASP A 62 2.36 24.12 16.60
CA ASP A 62 3.40 23.91 17.62
C ASP A 62 2.92 22.99 18.74
N GLY A 63 3.86 22.48 19.50
CA GLY A 63 3.60 21.63 20.67
C GLY A 63 4.05 20.18 20.50
N GLU A 64 3.71 19.35 21.48
CA GLU A 64 3.97 17.91 21.45
C GLU A 64 2.92 17.18 20.59
N PRO A 65 3.28 16.01 20.01
CA PRO A 65 2.32 15.17 19.29
C PRO A 65 1.13 14.81 20.20
N TYR A 66 -0.09 14.92 19.65
CA TYR A 66 -1.33 14.72 20.37
C TYR A 66 -2.26 13.73 19.66
N SER A 67 -3.27 13.21 20.37
CA SER A 67 -4.30 12.37 19.80
C SER A 67 -5.54 13.17 19.42
N VAL A 68 -6.19 12.75 18.34
CA VAL A 68 -7.47 13.31 17.88
C VAL A 68 -8.46 12.17 17.69
N THR A 69 -9.61 12.31 18.33
CA THR A 69 -10.74 11.37 18.17
C THR A 69 -11.89 12.10 17.49
N ILE A 70 -12.41 11.53 16.41
CA ILE A 70 -13.57 12.04 15.68
C ILE A 70 -14.70 11.03 15.81
N ARG A 71 -15.86 11.51 16.25
CA ARG A 71 -17.11 10.76 16.25
C ARG A 71 -17.91 11.12 15.02
N PHE A 72 -18.25 10.15 14.24
CA PHE A 72 -19.15 10.24 13.08
C PHE A 72 -20.52 9.75 13.51
N THR A 73 -21.54 10.57 13.34
CA THR A 73 -22.94 10.21 13.53
C THR A 73 -23.69 10.43 12.24
N GLY A 74 -24.57 9.52 11.90
CA GLY A 74 -25.38 9.65 10.68
C GLY A 74 -26.82 9.25 10.90
N ARG A 75 -27.72 9.91 10.16
CA ARG A 75 -29.15 9.61 10.10
C ARG A 75 -29.62 9.60 8.67
N ARG A 76 -30.39 8.58 8.30
CA ARG A 76 -30.99 8.48 6.98
C ARG A 76 -32.08 9.54 6.81
N ILE A 77 -32.08 10.19 5.64
CA ILE A 77 -33.07 11.23 5.28
C ILE A 77 -34.36 10.57 4.81
N GLY A 78 -35.51 11.20 5.05
CA GLY A 78 -36.80 10.75 4.56
C GLY A 78 -37.44 9.58 5.34
N VAL A 79 -36.84 9.17 6.48
CA VAL A 79 -37.45 8.13 7.33
C VAL A 79 -38.75 8.62 7.96
N ARG A 80 -39.85 7.93 7.67
CA ARG A 80 -41.16 8.18 8.29
C ARG A 80 -41.32 7.31 9.54
N GLY A 81 -41.65 7.92 10.66
CA GLY A 81 -41.83 7.22 11.94
C GLY A 81 -40.52 7.06 12.73
N LYS A 82 -40.47 6.04 13.59
CA LYS A 82 -39.30 5.80 14.48
C LYS A 82 -38.13 5.20 13.68
N PRO A 83 -36.90 5.76 13.75
CA PRO A 83 -35.76 5.21 13.07
C PRO A 83 -35.44 3.77 13.47
N ARG A 84 -35.12 2.91 12.51
CA ARG A 84 -34.67 1.55 12.73
C ARG A 84 -33.17 1.55 13.01
N PRO A 85 -32.57 0.47 13.56
CA PRO A 85 -31.14 0.40 13.83
C PRO A 85 -30.25 0.69 12.61
N LYS A 86 -30.69 0.30 11.38
CA LYS A 86 -29.97 0.57 10.13
C LYS A 86 -30.20 1.99 9.56
N ASP A 87 -31.06 2.80 10.17
CA ASP A 87 -31.32 4.19 9.76
C ASP A 87 -30.47 5.21 10.52
N VAL A 88 -29.65 4.76 11.48
CA VAL A 88 -28.74 5.57 12.27
C VAL A 88 -27.42 4.82 12.45
N PHE A 89 -26.34 5.55 12.59
CA PHE A 89 -25.07 4.96 12.98
C PHE A 89 -24.24 5.91 13.86
N GLU A 90 -23.36 5.33 14.63
CA GLU A 90 -22.28 6.03 15.32
C GLU A 90 -20.97 5.25 15.09
N ALA A 91 -19.93 5.95 14.63
CA ALA A 91 -18.59 5.39 14.44
C ALA A 91 -17.54 6.35 15.01
N THR A 92 -16.49 5.83 15.60
CA THR A 92 -15.43 6.65 16.21
C THR A 92 -14.08 6.22 15.62
N GLU A 93 -13.30 7.22 15.19
CA GLU A 93 -11.95 7.01 14.69
C GLU A 93 -10.96 7.85 15.49
N THR A 94 -9.85 7.23 15.91
CA THR A 94 -8.80 7.90 16.67
C THR A 94 -7.48 7.87 15.91
N VAL A 95 -6.84 9.04 15.83
CA VAL A 95 -5.46 9.20 15.39
C VAL A 95 -4.61 9.44 16.63
N GLU A 96 -3.81 8.46 17.02
CA GLU A 96 -3.04 8.51 18.27
C GLU A 96 -1.90 9.53 18.25
N ARG A 97 -1.39 9.86 17.05
CA ARG A 97 -0.22 10.72 16.91
C ARG A 97 -0.38 11.71 15.75
N VAL A 98 -0.96 12.86 16.05
CA VAL A 98 -0.93 14.04 15.18
C VAL A 98 0.35 14.82 15.47
N VAL A 99 1.18 15.01 14.46
CA VAL A 99 2.45 15.76 14.57
C VAL A 99 2.16 17.23 14.27
N PRO A 100 2.40 18.17 15.21
CA PRO A 100 2.25 19.60 14.93
C PRO A 100 3.10 20.02 13.73
N GLY A 101 2.58 20.94 12.91
CA GLY A 101 3.24 21.39 11.69
C GLY A 101 3.14 20.40 10.52
N SER A 102 2.51 19.23 10.66
CA SER A 102 2.31 18.30 9.54
C SER A 102 1.30 18.79 8.50
N GLY A 103 0.61 19.90 8.76
CA GLY A 103 -0.37 20.50 7.87
C GLY A 103 -1.72 19.81 7.92
N ARG A 104 -2.42 19.75 6.78
CA ARG A 104 -3.76 19.17 6.68
C ARG A 104 -3.72 17.66 6.85
N LEU A 105 -4.71 17.11 7.56
CA LEU A 105 -4.94 15.68 7.75
C LEU A 105 -6.32 15.31 7.20
N ALA A 106 -6.45 14.03 6.78
CA ALA A 106 -7.72 13.44 6.37
C ALA A 106 -7.92 12.10 7.07
N ILE A 107 -8.94 12.01 7.93
CA ILE A 107 -9.34 10.76 8.58
C ILE A 107 -10.48 10.15 7.77
N THR A 108 -10.29 8.91 7.31
CA THR A 108 -11.30 8.21 6.51
C THR A 108 -11.77 6.96 7.21
N THR A 109 -13.08 6.80 7.31
CA THR A 109 -13.74 5.59 7.84
C THR A 109 -14.80 5.09 6.87
N ARG A 110 -15.16 3.83 7.04
CA ARG A 110 -16.20 3.15 6.28
C ARG A 110 -17.22 2.59 7.24
N VAL A 111 -18.47 3.01 7.08
CA VAL A 111 -19.60 2.48 7.83
C VAL A 111 -20.34 1.50 6.95
N VAL A 112 -20.51 0.27 7.41
CA VAL A 112 -21.17 -0.82 6.67
C VAL A 112 -22.47 -1.20 7.34
N ASP A 113 -23.32 -1.95 6.63
CA ASP A 113 -24.61 -2.45 7.11
C ASP A 113 -25.61 -1.34 7.50
N VAL A 114 -25.62 -0.30 6.69
CA VAL A 114 -26.59 0.81 6.77
C VAL A 114 -27.70 0.63 5.73
N ALA A 115 -28.87 1.19 5.99
CA ALA A 115 -29.98 1.13 5.03
C ALA A 115 -29.69 1.97 3.77
N PRO A 116 -30.10 1.51 2.57
CA PRO A 116 -29.89 2.25 1.33
C PRO A 116 -30.60 3.60 1.35
N GLY A 117 -30.01 4.61 0.71
CA GLY A 117 -30.58 5.94 0.55
C GLY A 117 -29.67 7.09 0.89
N GLU A 118 -30.26 8.27 1.07
CA GLU A 118 -29.54 9.50 1.40
C GLU A 118 -29.39 9.66 2.91
N TRP A 119 -28.23 10.14 3.32
CA TRP A 119 -27.83 10.28 4.72
C TRP A 119 -27.31 11.67 5.02
N GLN A 120 -27.71 12.20 6.17
CA GLN A 120 -27.09 13.34 6.80
C GLN A 120 -26.05 12.83 7.80
N VAL A 121 -24.79 13.26 7.65
CA VAL A 121 -23.67 12.84 8.49
C VAL A 121 -23.06 14.03 9.18
N THR A 122 -22.69 13.86 10.43
CA THR A 122 -21.98 14.86 11.24
C THR A 122 -20.71 14.23 11.83
N ALA A 123 -19.59 14.93 11.72
CA ALA A 123 -18.33 14.56 12.32
C ALA A 123 -18.01 15.55 13.46
N THR A 124 -17.93 15.04 14.69
CA THR A 124 -17.70 15.84 15.89
C THR A 124 -16.39 15.43 16.55
N PRO A 125 -15.46 16.35 16.78
CA PRO A 125 -14.28 16.08 17.59
C PRO A 125 -14.66 15.75 19.04
N VAL A 126 -14.10 14.64 19.56
CA VAL A 126 -14.35 14.19 20.93
C VAL A 126 -13.09 14.45 21.76
N HIS A 127 -13.24 15.25 22.80
CA HIS A 127 -12.16 15.45 23.77
C HIS A 127 -12.16 14.28 24.74
N ASN A 128 -11.18 13.39 24.62
CA ASN A 128 -11.04 12.24 25.52
C ASN A 128 -10.52 12.73 26.90
N ARG A 129 -11.40 12.94 27.85
CA ARG A 129 -11.05 13.24 29.25
C ARG A 129 -10.60 11.98 30.05
N HIS A 130 -10.62 10.80 29.44
CA HIS A 130 -10.45 9.51 30.12
C HIS A 130 -9.28 8.64 29.64
N ALA A 131 -8.18 9.21 29.17
CA ALA A 131 -6.94 8.44 29.19
C ALA A 131 -6.36 8.56 30.61
N GLY A 132 -6.42 7.49 31.40
CA GLY A 132 -6.01 7.43 32.80
C GLY A 132 -4.50 7.58 33.07
N ALA A 133 -3.76 8.21 32.20
CA ALA A 133 -2.46 8.80 32.48
C ALA A 133 -2.67 10.30 32.62
N ARG A 134 -2.33 10.84 33.78
CA ARG A 134 -2.29 12.27 34.06
C ARG A 134 -1.54 12.95 32.92
N PRO A 135 -2.22 13.77 32.10
CA PRO A 135 -1.53 14.40 30.97
C PRO A 135 -0.37 15.20 31.56
N PRO A 136 0.86 15.14 30.98
CA PRO A 136 1.88 16.11 31.35
C PRO A 136 1.23 17.49 31.16
N ARG A 137 1.39 18.36 32.14
CA ARG A 137 0.86 19.74 32.11
C ARG A 137 1.25 20.32 30.75
N PRO A 138 0.29 20.77 29.93
CA PRO A 138 0.63 21.38 28.67
C PRO A 138 1.44 22.64 28.96
N ALA A 139 2.68 22.65 28.56
CA ALA A 139 3.37 23.91 28.37
C ALA A 139 2.58 24.67 27.30
N SER A 140 1.76 25.63 27.72
CA SER A 140 1.09 26.70 26.98
C SER A 140 0.60 26.46 25.53
N GLY A 141 0.26 25.23 25.14
CA GLY A 141 -0.31 24.95 23.81
C GLY A 141 -1.72 24.40 23.96
N GLN A 142 -2.75 25.21 23.75
CA GLN A 142 -4.12 24.77 23.62
C GLN A 142 -4.21 23.80 22.44
N GLN A 143 -4.72 22.57 22.66
CA GLN A 143 -5.10 21.68 21.55
C GLN A 143 -6.02 22.47 20.63
N PRO A 144 -5.77 22.47 19.31
CA PRO A 144 -6.59 23.23 18.38
C PRO A 144 -8.05 22.76 18.50
N ARG A 145 -8.97 23.71 18.68
CA ARG A 145 -10.40 23.42 18.65
C ARG A 145 -10.77 23.03 17.24
N LEU A 146 -10.93 21.73 17.04
CA LEU A 146 -11.36 21.22 15.74
C LEU A 146 -12.87 21.50 15.57
N PRO A 147 -13.28 22.03 14.43
CA PRO A 147 -14.69 22.32 14.18
C PRO A 147 -15.49 21.10 13.82
N VAL A 148 -16.79 21.17 14.05
CA VAL A 148 -17.76 20.18 13.60
C VAL A 148 -17.88 20.24 12.07
N GLY A 149 -17.90 19.09 11.41
CA GLY A 149 -18.20 18.94 9.98
C GLY A 149 -19.55 18.32 9.77
N SER A 150 -20.30 18.77 8.76
CA SER A 150 -21.56 18.17 8.36
C SER A 150 -21.61 18.03 6.83
N ALA A 151 -22.15 16.92 6.35
CA ALA A 151 -22.34 16.65 4.93
C ALA A 151 -23.47 15.67 4.70
N SER A 152 -24.10 15.74 3.53
CA SER A 152 -25.02 14.69 3.06
C SER A 152 -24.38 13.85 1.97
N GLY A 153 -24.88 12.62 1.80
CA GLY A 153 -24.44 11.72 0.74
C GLY A 153 -25.28 10.46 0.67
N VAL A 154 -25.09 9.72 -0.40
CA VAL A 154 -25.85 8.50 -0.70
C VAL A 154 -25.02 7.27 -0.41
N THR A 155 -25.65 6.21 0.10
CA THR A 155 -25.01 4.90 0.28
C THR A 155 -24.65 4.27 -1.07
N GLY A 156 -23.75 3.31 -1.03
CA GLY A 156 -23.46 2.46 -2.17
C GLY A 156 -23.20 1.02 -1.74
N TYR A 157 -23.23 0.12 -2.71
CA TYR A 157 -22.99 -1.31 -2.47
C TYR A 157 -21.66 -1.55 -1.77
N ALA A 158 -21.69 -2.15 -0.59
CA ALA A 158 -20.55 -2.24 0.29
C ALA A 158 -19.28 -2.86 -0.34
N PRO A 159 -19.33 -3.93 -1.15
CA PRO A 159 -18.13 -4.45 -1.82
C PRO A 159 -17.45 -3.46 -2.76
N VAL A 160 -18.19 -2.50 -3.33
CA VAL A 160 -17.68 -1.48 -4.25
C VAL A 160 -17.20 -0.24 -3.49
N ILE A 161 -17.88 0.13 -2.40
CA ILE A 161 -17.49 1.25 -1.53
C ILE A 161 -16.24 0.88 -0.71
N GLN A 162 -15.10 0.85 -1.37
CA GLN A 162 -13.80 0.67 -0.71
C GLN A 162 -13.11 2.02 -0.53
N VAL A 163 -13.58 2.77 0.46
CA VAL A 163 -13.08 4.10 0.74
C VAL A 163 -11.67 4.06 1.30
N ARG A 164 -10.84 4.96 0.83
CA ARG A 164 -9.48 5.19 1.34
C ARG A 164 -9.27 6.67 1.55
N ALA A 165 -8.38 7.01 2.48
CA ALA A 165 -7.99 8.40 2.66
C ALA A 165 -7.41 8.97 1.35
N PRO A 166 -7.63 10.27 1.07
CA PRO A 166 -7.15 10.92 -0.15
C PRO A 166 -5.65 10.68 -0.38
N GLY A 167 -5.28 10.42 -1.61
CA GLY A 167 -3.92 10.01 -2.00
C GLY A 167 -3.67 8.50 -2.05
N ALA A 168 -4.62 7.66 -1.56
CA ALA A 168 -4.60 6.23 -1.77
C ALA A 168 -5.61 5.80 -2.84
N HIS A 169 -5.13 5.12 -3.87
CA HIS A 169 -5.94 4.69 -5.01
C HIS A 169 -6.18 3.18 -4.97
N LEU A 170 -7.45 2.78 -5.11
CA LEU A 170 -7.82 1.38 -5.23
C LEU A 170 -7.23 0.80 -6.53
N GLY A 171 -6.68 -0.41 -6.45
CA GLY A 171 -6.11 -1.07 -7.63
C GLY A 171 -4.68 -0.63 -8.01
N ALA A 172 -4.19 0.50 -7.51
CA ALA A 172 -2.84 1.00 -7.83
C ALA A 172 -1.74 -0.01 -7.45
N TRP A 173 -1.89 -0.67 -6.29
CA TRP A 173 -0.90 -1.66 -5.85
C TRP A 173 -0.83 -2.87 -6.80
N PRO A 174 -1.92 -3.60 -7.09
CA PRO A 174 -1.83 -4.77 -7.98
C PRO A 174 -1.45 -4.38 -9.41
N ALA A 175 -1.89 -3.24 -9.93
CA ALA A 175 -1.54 -2.77 -11.26
C ALA A 175 -0.03 -2.50 -11.41
N LEU A 176 0.57 -1.75 -10.48
CA LEU A 176 2.00 -1.42 -10.52
C LEU A 176 2.88 -2.62 -10.15
N VAL A 177 2.43 -3.50 -9.26
CA VAL A 177 3.15 -4.77 -9.01
C VAL A 177 3.10 -5.66 -10.24
N GLY A 178 1.94 -5.80 -10.91
CA GLY A 178 1.81 -6.56 -12.16
C GLY A 178 2.70 -6.01 -13.27
N LEU A 179 2.73 -4.67 -13.44
CA LEU A 179 3.64 -4.02 -14.37
C LEU A 179 5.11 -4.29 -14.02
N GLY A 180 5.46 -4.22 -12.73
CA GLY A 180 6.81 -4.52 -12.26
C GLY A 180 7.24 -5.96 -12.54
N VAL A 181 6.33 -6.92 -12.34
CA VAL A 181 6.57 -8.33 -12.69
C VAL A 181 6.77 -8.49 -14.20
N ALA A 182 5.93 -7.86 -15.04
CA ALA A 182 6.05 -7.93 -16.48
C ALA A 182 7.41 -7.38 -16.97
N VAL A 183 7.79 -6.19 -16.50
CA VAL A 183 9.10 -5.58 -16.80
C VAL A 183 10.24 -6.48 -16.32
N GLY A 184 10.13 -7.03 -15.12
CA GLY A 184 11.13 -7.94 -14.55
C GLY A 184 11.33 -9.20 -15.40
N LEU A 185 10.24 -9.84 -15.85
CA LEU A 185 10.29 -11.04 -16.68
C LEU A 185 10.84 -10.77 -18.08
N VAL A 186 10.49 -9.63 -18.68
CA VAL A 186 11.05 -9.23 -19.99
C VAL A 186 12.56 -9.03 -19.87
N LEU A 187 13.01 -8.29 -18.86
CA LEU A 187 14.44 -8.06 -18.65
C LEU A 187 15.19 -9.36 -18.34
N GLN A 188 14.61 -10.23 -17.53
CA GLN A 188 15.17 -11.56 -17.24
C GLN A 188 15.29 -12.40 -18.51
N ALA A 189 14.29 -12.39 -19.40
CA ALA A 189 14.35 -13.13 -20.67
C ALA A 189 15.48 -12.62 -21.58
N LEU A 190 15.65 -11.30 -21.68
CA LEU A 190 16.75 -10.67 -22.43
C LEU A 190 18.12 -11.06 -21.87
N LEU A 191 18.27 -11.01 -20.55
CA LEU A 191 19.52 -11.41 -19.90
C LEU A 191 19.77 -12.92 -19.98
N ALA A 192 18.73 -13.74 -19.96
CA ALA A 192 18.84 -15.18 -20.16
C ALA A 192 19.40 -15.52 -21.54
N THR A 193 18.90 -14.86 -22.60
CA THR A 193 19.45 -15.03 -23.96
C THR A 193 20.89 -14.56 -24.05
N HIS A 194 21.24 -13.44 -23.43
CA HIS A 194 22.61 -12.96 -23.37
C HIS A 194 23.54 -13.95 -22.65
N ALA A 195 23.09 -14.54 -21.55
CA ALA A 195 23.80 -15.56 -20.79
C ALA A 195 23.77 -16.98 -21.43
N GLN A 196 23.29 -17.09 -22.67
CA GLN A 196 23.16 -18.36 -23.39
C GLN A 196 22.28 -19.41 -22.70
N LEU A 197 21.32 -18.95 -21.87
CA LEU A 197 20.31 -19.80 -21.25
C LEU A 197 19.05 -19.89 -22.12
N SER A 198 18.33 -21.00 -22.04
CA SER A 198 17.02 -21.12 -22.66
C SER A 198 16.02 -20.14 -22.00
N SER A 199 15.73 -19.01 -22.63
CA SER A 199 14.78 -18.02 -22.13
C SER A 199 13.39 -18.61 -21.88
N THR A 200 12.97 -19.60 -22.67
CA THR A 200 11.71 -20.32 -22.46
C THR A 200 11.69 -21.09 -21.14
N HIS A 201 12.75 -21.81 -20.80
CA HIS A 201 12.85 -22.52 -19.52
C HIS A 201 12.93 -21.53 -18.36
N VAL A 202 13.74 -20.47 -18.48
CA VAL A 202 13.84 -19.42 -17.48
C VAL A 202 12.49 -18.78 -17.21
N LEU A 203 11.73 -18.39 -18.24
CA LEU A 203 10.40 -17.79 -18.08
C LEU A 203 9.40 -18.76 -17.45
N ARG A 204 9.36 -20.02 -17.87
CA ARG A 204 8.48 -21.05 -17.27
C ARG A 204 8.75 -21.23 -15.79
N VAL A 205 10.02 -21.36 -15.41
CA VAL A 205 10.43 -21.50 -14.00
C VAL A 205 10.06 -20.24 -13.21
N SER A 206 10.29 -19.05 -13.76
CA SER A 206 10.01 -17.77 -13.08
C SER A 206 8.51 -17.49 -12.93
N LEU A 207 7.69 -17.87 -13.93
CA LEU A 207 6.23 -17.81 -13.81
C LEU A 207 5.72 -18.77 -12.75
N ALA A 208 6.21 -20.03 -12.75
CA ALA A 208 5.88 -21.00 -11.72
C ALA A 208 6.30 -20.49 -10.33
N ALA A 209 7.51 -19.94 -10.20
CA ALA A 209 8.01 -19.34 -8.96
C ALA A 209 7.14 -18.17 -8.47
N SER A 210 6.66 -17.33 -9.38
CA SER A 210 5.74 -16.23 -9.05
C SER A 210 4.41 -16.74 -8.50
N LEU A 211 3.83 -17.77 -9.13
CA LEU A 211 2.57 -18.37 -8.70
C LEU A 211 2.74 -19.09 -7.36
N VAL A 212 3.74 -19.96 -7.23
CA VAL A 212 4.02 -20.67 -5.96
C VAL A 212 4.36 -19.68 -4.85
N GLY A 213 5.06 -18.59 -5.16
CA GLY A 213 5.31 -17.50 -4.23
C GLY A 213 4.02 -16.86 -3.71
N LEU A 214 3.04 -16.57 -4.57
CA LEU A 214 1.73 -16.04 -4.17
C LEU A 214 0.98 -17.01 -3.25
N PHE A 215 0.95 -18.29 -3.58
CA PHE A 215 0.38 -19.31 -2.70
C PHE A 215 1.15 -19.42 -1.38
N GLY A 216 2.47 -19.40 -1.42
CA GLY A 216 3.34 -19.41 -0.24
C GLY A 216 3.10 -18.21 0.68
N ALA A 217 2.90 -17.00 0.11
CA ALA A 217 2.58 -15.81 0.88
C ALA A 217 1.29 -15.97 1.68
N LYS A 218 0.28 -16.57 1.08
CA LYS A 218 -1.02 -16.81 1.71
C LYS A 218 -0.97 -17.96 2.72
N ALA A 219 -0.34 -19.07 2.35
CA ALA A 219 -0.17 -20.23 3.20
C ALA A 219 0.62 -19.89 4.48
N TYR A 220 1.70 -19.13 4.37
CA TYR A 220 2.50 -18.68 5.51
C TYR A 220 1.69 -17.79 6.46
N TYR A 221 0.88 -16.87 5.91
CA TYR A 221 0.01 -16.02 6.73
C TYR A 221 -1.02 -16.84 7.51
N LEU A 222 -1.71 -17.76 6.84
CA LEU A 222 -2.71 -18.64 7.45
C LEU A 222 -2.10 -19.60 8.48
N ALA A 223 -0.94 -20.20 8.16
CA ALA A 223 -0.22 -21.06 9.08
C ALA A 223 0.25 -20.30 10.33
N GLY A 224 0.81 -19.09 10.15
CA GLY A 224 1.21 -18.23 11.25
C GLY A 224 0.03 -17.86 12.16
N HIS A 225 -1.12 -17.51 11.57
CA HIS A 225 -2.33 -17.21 12.33
C HIS A 225 -2.86 -18.45 13.09
N TYR A 226 -2.89 -19.60 12.44
CA TYR A 226 -3.29 -20.87 13.06
C TYR A 226 -2.38 -21.25 14.24
N LEU A 227 -1.06 -21.14 14.06
CA LEU A 227 -0.08 -21.44 15.12
C LEU A 227 -0.21 -20.48 16.29
N MET A 228 -0.39 -19.17 16.04
CA MET A 228 -0.60 -18.17 17.08
C MET A 228 -1.83 -18.51 17.93
N ARG A 229 -2.96 -18.83 17.28
CA ARG A 229 -4.19 -19.22 18.02
C ARG A 229 -4.00 -20.50 18.84
N ARG A 230 -3.22 -21.47 18.34
CA ARG A 230 -3.03 -22.75 19.02
C ARG A 230 -2.09 -22.64 20.21
N PHE A 231 -1.02 -21.83 20.10
CA PHE A 231 0.05 -21.81 21.10
C PHE A 231 0.07 -20.56 21.96
N VAL A 232 -0.61 -19.47 21.55
CA VAL A 232 -0.64 -18.22 22.31
C VAL A 232 -2.06 -17.98 22.86
N PRO A 233 -2.28 -18.10 24.20
CA PRO A 233 -3.61 -17.98 24.81
C PRO A 233 -4.33 -16.66 24.48
N ALA A 234 -3.60 -15.56 24.41
CA ALA A 234 -4.15 -14.23 24.09
C ALA A 234 -4.79 -14.10 22.68
N HIS A 235 -4.55 -15.06 21.78
CA HIS A 235 -5.06 -15.05 20.39
C HIS A 235 -6.10 -16.16 20.13
N ARG A 236 -6.55 -16.86 21.17
CA ARG A 236 -7.50 -17.98 21.01
C ARG A 236 -8.86 -17.53 20.46
N ASP A 237 -9.29 -16.35 20.86
CA ASP A 237 -10.60 -15.79 20.50
C ASP A 237 -10.58 -14.95 19.21
N ASP A 238 -9.41 -14.81 18.56
CA ASP A 238 -9.31 -14.12 17.29
C ASP A 238 -10.15 -14.84 16.22
N GLU A 239 -10.90 -14.10 15.42
CA GLU A 239 -11.69 -14.65 14.32
C GLU A 239 -10.78 -15.33 13.28
N ARG A 240 -11.24 -16.44 12.72
CA ARG A 240 -10.52 -17.12 11.64
C ARG A 240 -10.64 -16.27 10.36
N PRO A 241 -9.53 -15.81 9.79
CA PRO A 241 -9.61 -15.09 8.52
C PRO A 241 -10.10 -16.06 7.43
N ALA A 242 -11.12 -15.66 6.68
CA ALA A 242 -11.52 -16.41 5.51
C ALA A 242 -10.36 -16.46 4.51
N VAL A 243 -10.17 -17.59 3.83
CA VAL A 243 -9.04 -17.81 2.90
C VAL A 243 -8.95 -16.71 1.86
N TRP A 244 -10.09 -16.21 1.35
CA TRP A 244 -10.13 -15.19 0.32
C TRP A 244 -9.75 -13.79 0.83
N THR A 245 -10.10 -13.44 2.06
CA THR A 245 -9.80 -12.16 2.69
C THR A 245 -8.51 -12.14 3.51
N ALA A 246 -7.90 -13.32 3.72
CA ALA A 246 -6.66 -13.45 4.46
C ALA A 246 -5.53 -12.62 3.84
N GLY A 247 -4.71 -12.00 4.69
CA GLY A 247 -3.52 -11.26 4.28
C GLY A 247 -2.48 -12.14 3.56
N MET A 248 -1.43 -11.50 3.08
CA MET A 248 -0.27 -12.15 2.46
C MET A 248 1.01 -11.75 3.19
N CYS A 249 1.92 -12.70 3.36
CA CYS A 249 3.19 -12.51 4.04
C CYS A 249 4.35 -12.62 3.06
N ILE A 250 5.20 -11.61 3.02
CA ILE A 250 6.34 -11.55 2.09
C ILE A 250 7.34 -12.70 2.31
N GLN A 251 7.50 -13.19 3.55
CA GLN A 251 8.40 -14.30 3.85
C GLN A 251 7.96 -15.58 3.14
N GLY A 252 6.66 -15.86 3.15
CA GLY A 252 6.10 -17.00 2.43
C GLY A 252 6.24 -16.87 0.91
N PHE A 253 6.10 -15.65 0.39
CA PHE A 253 6.35 -15.39 -1.04
C PHE A 253 7.80 -15.70 -1.40
N VAL A 254 8.76 -15.12 -0.66
CA VAL A 254 10.20 -15.30 -0.93
C VAL A 254 10.61 -16.77 -0.82
N ALA A 255 10.16 -17.47 0.23
CA ALA A 255 10.46 -18.89 0.41
C ALA A 255 9.91 -19.74 -0.75
N GLY A 256 8.64 -19.54 -1.12
CA GLY A 256 8.01 -20.25 -2.23
C GLY A 256 8.65 -19.96 -3.59
N ALA A 257 8.89 -18.67 -3.87
CA ALA A 257 9.48 -18.26 -5.15
C ALA A 257 10.94 -18.74 -5.29
N LEU A 258 11.77 -18.53 -4.27
CA LEU A 258 13.19 -18.96 -4.31
C LEU A 258 13.30 -20.48 -4.36
N GLY A 259 12.52 -21.20 -3.53
CA GLY A 259 12.48 -22.66 -3.58
C GLY A 259 12.08 -23.19 -4.95
N THR A 260 11.10 -22.55 -5.61
CA THR A 260 10.68 -22.96 -6.96
C THR A 260 11.72 -22.60 -8.03
N LEU A 261 12.41 -21.46 -7.93
CA LEU A 261 13.51 -21.12 -8.83
C LEU A 261 14.62 -22.17 -8.73
N VAL A 262 15.03 -22.52 -7.52
CA VAL A 262 16.10 -23.53 -7.31
C VAL A 262 15.66 -24.91 -7.79
N ALA A 263 14.50 -25.38 -7.39
CA ALA A 263 13.97 -26.70 -7.82
C ALA A 263 13.76 -26.75 -9.34
N GLY A 264 13.20 -25.70 -9.92
CA GLY A 264 12.99 -25.57 -11.38
C GLY A 264 14.29 -25.56 -12.16
N ALA A 265 15.35 -24.94 -11.62
CA ALA A 265 16.67 -24.98 -12.22
C ALA A 265 17.21 -26.42 -12.30
N PHE A 266 17.10 -27.20 -11.23
CA PHE A 266 17.49 -28.62 -11.23
C PHE A 266 16.67 -29.44 -12.23
N VAL A 267 15.36 -29.26 -12.29
CA VAL A 267 14.47 -30.00 -13.19
C VAL A 267 14.75 -29.67 -14.67
N THR A 268 15.10 -28.41 -14.96
CA THR A 268 15.34 -27.95 -16.33
C THR A 268 16.81 -28.01 -16.77
N GLY A 269 17.71 -28.44 -15.87
CA GLY A 269 19.16 -28.46 -16.13
C GLY A 269 19.81 -27.07 -16.25
N LEU A 270 19.13 -26.02 -15.73
CA LEU A 270 19.69 -24.67 -15.72
C LEU A 270 20.72 -24.53 -14.58
N PRO A 271 21.85 -23.83 -14.78
CA PRO A 271 22.78 -23.53 -13.70
C PRO A 271 22.13 -22.56 -12.72
N VAL A 272 21.91 -23.01 -11.47
CA VAL A 272 21.16 -22.27 -10.43
C VAL A 272 21.72 -20.87 -10.22
N GLY A 273 23.04 -20.73 -10.10
CA GLY A 273 23.68 -19.44 -9.87
C GLY A 273 23.41 -18.45 -10.99
N THR A 274 23.60 -18.88 -12.25
CA THR A 274 23.34 -18.03 -13.42
C THR A 274 21.86 -17.68 -13.55
N LEU A 275 20.92 -18.63 -13.27
CA LEU A 275 19.50 -18.34 -13.25
C LEU A 275 19.16 -17.25 -12.22
N LEU A 276 19.73 -17.31 -11.02
CA LEU A 276 19.52 -16.31 -9.98
C LEU A 276 20.11 -14.95 -10.41
N ASP A 277 21.30 -14.94 -11.00
CA ASP A 277 21.96 -13.70 -11.43
C ASP A 277 21.18 -12.98 -12.53
N VAL A 278 20.67 -13.68 -13.56
CA VAL A 278 19.83 -13.06 -14.60
C VAL A 278 18.48 -12.60 -14.05
N THR A 279 18.05 -13.14 -12.89
CA THR A 279 16.81 -12.74 -12.22
C THR A 279 17.00 -11.41 -11.45
N ALA A 280 18.19 -11.14 -10.92
CA ALA A 280 18.44 -10.02 -10.01
C ALA A 280 18.07 -8.65 -10.62
N PRO A 281 18.53 -8.23 -11.80
CA PRO A 281 18.19 -6.92 -12.36
C PRO A 281 16.67 -6.76 -12.56
N GLY A 282 16.01 -7.78 -13.14
CA GLY A 282 14.57 -7.78 -13.36
C GLY A 282 13.78 -7.68 -12.06
N LEU A 283 14.18 -8.39 -11.02
CA LEU A 283 13.58 -8.32 -9.69
C LEU A 283 13.64 -6.91 -9.13
N PHE A 284 14.80 -6.24 -9.16
CA PHE A 284 14.97 -4.90 -8.57
C PHE A 284 14.33 -3.80 -9.41
N PHE A 285 14.30 -3.88 -10.75
CA PHE A 285 13.48 -3.00 -11.58
C PHE A 285 11.99 -3.18 -11.29
N GLY A 286 11.53 -4.43 -11.17
CA GLY A 286 10.16 -4.73 -10.77
C GLY A 286 9.82 -4.19 -9.39
N MET A 287 10.74 -4.30 -8.42
CA MET A 287 10.57 -3.72 -7.08
C MET A 287 10.52 -2.18 -7.13
N THR A 288 11.32 -1.53 -7.97
CA THR A 288 11.26 -0.07 -8.18
C THR A 288 9.83 0.36 -8.53
N ILE A 289 9.22 -0.29 -9.53
CA ILE A 289 7.85 0.00 -9.97
C ILE A 289 6.84 -0.38 -8.89
N GLY A 290 6.98 -1.54 -8.28
CA GLY A 290 6.07 -2.04 -7.23
C GLY A 290 6.02 -1.16 -5.98
N ARG A 291 7.09 -0.42 -5.66
CA ARG A 291 7.11 0.53 -4.54
C ARG A 291 6.24 1.77 -4.79
N PHE A 292 6.12 2.23 -6.04
CA PHE A 292 5.11 3.23 -6.39
C PHE A 292 3.70 2.68 -6.14
N GLY A 293 3.48 1.38 -6.38
CA GLY A 293 2.22 0.72 -6.02
C GLY A 293 1.91 0.80 -4.53
N CYS A 294 2.92 0.66 -3.67
CA CYS A 294 2.77 0.87 -2.22
C CYS A 294 2.44 2.33 -1.87
N PHE A 295 3.07 3.29 -2.52
CA PHE A 295 2.81 4.71 -2.30
C PHE A 295 1.38 5.09 -2.66
N PHE A 296 0.94 4.78 -3.88
CA PHE A 296 -0.43 5.07 -4.34
C PHE A 296 -1.49 4.13 -3.75
N GLY A 297 -1.13 2.94 -3.31
CA GLY A 297 -2.05 1.99 -2.67
C GLY A 297 -2.26 2.23 -1.17
N GLY A 298 -1.50 3.16 -0.57
CA GLY A 298 -1.60 3.50 0.86
C GLY A 298 -1.15 2.36 1.77
N CYS A 299 0.02 1.77 1.50
CA CYS A 299 0.63 0.76 2.38
C CYS A 299 2.12 1.06 2.61
N CYS A 300 2.69 0.45 3.66
CA CYS A 300 4.11 0.63 4.00
C CYS A 300 4.53 2.08 4.22
N ALA A 301 3.62 2.93 4.72
CA ALA A 301 3.82 4.35 4.87
C ALA A 301 4.96 4.68 5.86
N GLY A 302 5.61 5.81 5.62
CA GLY A 302 6.57 6.38 6.55
C GLY A 302 5.88 7.16 7.68
N ARG A 303 6.66 7.58 8.65
CA ARG A 303 6.17 8.35 9.82
C ARG A 303 5.60 9.68 9.39
N PRO A 304 4.50 10.16 10.02
CA PRO A 304 4.05 11.54 9.90
C PRO A 304 5.17 12.51 10.25
N THR A 305 5.25 13.62 9.52
CA THR A 305 6.35 14.59 9.68
C THR A 305 5.91 16.02 9.37
N ALA A 306 6.51 16.98 10.08
CA ALA A 306 6.44 18.40 9.75
C ALA A 306 7.52 18.86 8.76
N SER A 307 8.47 17.97 8.37
CA SER A 307 9.55 18.32 7.46
C SER A 307 9.03 18.78 6.09
N ARG A 308 9.69 19.78 5.50
CA ARG A 308 9.44 20.26 4.13
C ARG A 308 9.64 19.17 3.07
N PHE A 309 10.43 18.16 3.36
CA PHE A 309 10.67 17.00 2.47
C PHE A 309 9.61 15.90 2.63
N GLY A 310 8.66 16.07 3.56
CA GLY A 310 7.51 15.18 3.67
C GLY A 310 6.58 15.35 2.48
N LEU A 311 6.04 14.23 1.99
CA LEU A 311 5.03 14.22 0.94
C LEU A 311 3.67 13.82 1.53
N TRP A 312 2.60 14.38 0.99
CA TRP A 312 1.25 13.91 1.31
C TRP A 312 1.11 12.47 0.85
N SER A 313 0.79 11.61 1.79
CA SER A 313 0.50 10.20 1.50
C SER A 313 -0.50 9.64 2.50
N SER A 314 -1.11 8.52 2.15
CA SER A 314 -2.15 7.89 2.94
C SER A 314 -1.72 6.49 3.36
N ASP A 315 -2.16 6.06 4.55
CA ASP A 315 -2.07 4.67 5.00
C ASP A 315 -3.41 3.92 4.87
N ARG A 316 -4.30 4.38 4.01
CA ARG A 316 -5.68 3.97 3.76
C ARG A 316 -6.72 4.60 4.71
N ARG A 317 -6.37 4.90 5.97
CA ARG A 317 -7.25 5.52 6.98
C ARG A 317 -6.92 6.98 7.20
N LEU A 318 -5.63 7.31 7.19
CA LEU A 318 -5.12 8.63 7.51
C LEU A 318 -4.26 9.17 6.35
N GLY A 319 -4.72 10.24 5.71
CA GLY A 319 -3.92 11.06 4.82
C GLY A 319 -3.21 12.16 5.62
N VAL A 320 -1.90 12.24 5.50
CA VAL A 320 -1.07 13.25 6.19
C VAL A 320 0.28 13.38 5.48
N ARG A 321 1.00 14.48 5.74
CA ARG A 321 2.39 14.61 5.30
C ARG A 321 3.27 13.59 6.03
N ARG A 322 3.93 12.71 5.26
CA ARG A 322 4.79 11.63 5.76
C ARG A 322 6.16 11.62 5.09
N ILE A 323 7.13 11.01 5.74
CA ILE A 323 8.40 10.68 5.09
C ILE A 323 8.09 9.67 3.96
N PRO A 324 8.49 9.93 2.70
CA PRO A 324 8.14 9.08 1.56
C PRO A 324 9.00 7.81 1.49
N THR A 325 8.93 6.97 2.51
CA THR A 325 9.76 5.75 2.62
C THR A 325 9.58 4.78 1.47
N GLN A 326 8.39 4.72 0.87
CA GLN A 326 8.14 3.90 -0.31
C GLN A 326 8.98 4.35 -1.51
N LEU A 327 9.08 5.68 -1.71
CA LEU A 327 9.89 6.25 -2.79
C LEU A 327 11.39 6.09 -2.51
N LEU A 328 11.82 6.25 -1.26
CA LEU A 328 13.21 5.98 -0.85
C LEU A 328 13.58 4.51 -1.08
N GLU A 329 12.69 3.55 -0.76
CA GLU A 329 12.89 2.14 -1.05
C GLU A 329 12.86 1.85 -2.57
N SER A 330 12.07 2.60 -3.36
CA SER A 330 12.07 2.52 -4.83
C SER A 330 13.41 2.99 -5.41
N THR A 331 13.92 4.13 -4.94
CA THR A 331 15.25 4.64 -5.35
C THR A 331 16.36 3.66 -4.97
N LEU A 332 16.32 3.10 -3.76
CA LEU A 332 17.26 2.07 -3.34
C LEU A 332 17.24 0.86 -4.29
N ALA A 333 16.04 0.37 -4.64
CA ALA A 333 15.92 -0.74 -5.58
C ALA A 333 16.48 -0.39 -6.96
N LEU A 334 16.25 0.82 -7.45
CA LEU A 334 16.79 1.30 -8.73
C LEU A 334 18.32 1.40 -8.69
N CYS A 335 18.89 1.94 -7.60
CA CYS A 335 20.33 2.04 -7.40
C CYS A 335 21.04 0.66 -7.33
N ILE A 336 20.29 -0.40 -7.04
CA ILE A 336 20.80 -1.78 -7.07
C ILE A 336 20.56 -2.42 -8.44
N ALA A 337 19.40 -2.15 -9.05
CA ALA A 337 19.04 -2.70 -10.37
C ALA A 337 20.02 -2.29 -11.45
N GLY A 338 20.47 -1.02 -11.47
CA GLY A 338 21.42 -0.50 -12.46
C GLY A 338 22.77 -1.24 -12.42
N PRO A 339 23.50 -1.23 -11.31
CA PRO A 339 24.75 -1.99 -11.18
C PRO A 339 24.60 -3.49 -11.45
N ALA A 340 23.49 -4.13 -10.98
CA ALA A 340 23.24 -5.53 -11.26
C ALA A 340 23.05 -5.79 -12.78
N LEU A 341 22.36 -4.89 -13.49
CA LEU A 341 22.21 -4.97 -14.94
C LEU A 341 23.55 -4.81 -15.65
N VAL A 342 24.36 -3.82 -15.24
CA VAL A 342 25.68 -3.59 -15.81
C VAL A 342 26.57 -4.81 -15.57
N ALA A 343 26.57 -5.37 -14.38
CA ALA A 343 27.36 -6.57 -14.06
C ALA A 343 26.97 -7.76 -14.94
N MET A 344 25.66 -7.95 -15.19
CA MET A 344 25.19 -9.05 -16.05
C MET A 344 25.43 -8.82 -17.54
N TRP A 345 25.56 -7.57 -17.97
CA TRP A 345 25.72 -7.24 -19.39
C TRP A 345 27.19 -7.07 -19.82
N ALA A 346 28.02 -6.47 -18.97
CA ALA A 346 29.36 -6.03 -19.32
C ALA A 346 30.49 -6.96 -18.83
N THR A 347 30.21 -7.86 -17.87
CA THR A 347 31.28 -8.65 -17.25
C THR A 347 31.31 -10.07 -17.79
N THR A 348 32.52 -10.54 -18.06
CA THR A 348 32.94 -11.92 -18.30
C THR A 348 32.77 -12.80 -17.06
N PRO A 349 32.88 -14.14 -17.19
CA PRO A 349 32.27 -15.07 -16.27
C PRO A 349 32.69 -14.84 -14.80
N HIS A 350 31.74 -14.42 -13.99
CA HIS A 350 31.85 -14.40 -12.53
C HIS A 350 31.23 -15.69 -11.94
N PRO A 351 31.59 -16.07 -10.72
CA PRO A 351 30.94 -17.21 -10.05
C PRO A 351 29.44 -17.03 -9.98
N GLY A 352 28.68 -18.05 -10.42
CA GLY A 352 27.23 -17.97 -10.49
C GLY A 352 26.58 -17.72 -9.13
N GLY A 353 25.63 -16.77 -9.05
CA GLY A 353 24.91 -16.39 -7.84
C GLY A 353 25.45 -15.14 -7.13
N VAL A 354 26.63 -14.64 -7.51
CA VAL A 354 27.30 -13.49 -6.85
C VAL A 354 26.49 -12.22 -7.01
N VAL A 355 25.98 -11.94 -8.21
CA VAL A 355 25.17 -10.73 -8.48
C VAL A 355 23.87 -10.77 -7.70
N PHE A 356 23.18 -11.90 -7.68
CA PHE A 356 21.93 -12.06 -6.95
C PHE A 356 22.13 -11.89 -5.43
N VAL A 357 23.09 -12.59 -4.86
CA VAL A 357 23.35 -12.56 -3.42
C VAL A 357 23.80 -11.16 -3.00
N GLY A 358 24.68 -10.53 -3.75
CA GLY A 358 25.15 -9.16 -3.50
C GLY A 358 23.98 -8.14 -3.56
N ALA A 359 23.13 -8.24 -4.57
CA ALA A 359 21.99 -7.35 -4.73
C ALA A 359 20.95 -7.51 -3.59
N ILE A 360 20.64 -8.74 -3.19
CA ILE A 360 19.74 -9.02 -2.05
C ILE A 360 20.35 -8.50 -0.74
N ALA A 361 21.65 -8.71 -0.52
CA ALA A 361 22.33 -8.22 0.67
C ALA A 361 22.37 -6.68 0.71
N ALA A 362 22.69 -6.02 -0.41
CA ALA A 362 22.68 -4.56 -0.52
C ALA A 362 21.29 -3.98 -0.26
N TYR A 363 20.24 -4.59 -0.82
CA TYR A 363 18.86 -4.17 -0.55
C TYR A 363 18.48 -4.37 0.91
N THR A 364 18.86 -5.50 1.50
CA THR A 364 18.59 -5.78 2.92
C THR A 364 19.28 -4.74 3.81
N LEU A 365 20.53 -4.43 3.56
CA LEU A 365 21.28 -3.40 4.28
C LEU A 365 20.60 -2.03 4.18
N GLY A 366 20.30 -1.56 2.96
CA GLY A 366 19.65 -0.29 2.72
C GLY A 366 18.25 -0.22 3.32
N ARG A 367 17.47 -1.30 3.23
CA ARG A 367 16.14 -1.38 3.85
C ARG A 367 16.21 -1.30 5.38
N GLN A 368 17.18 -1.94 6.01
CA GLN A 368 17.39 -1.82 7.46
C GLN A 368 17.83 -0.40 7.85
N ALA A 369 18.61 0.29 7.01
CA ALA A 369 18.94 1.70 7.21
C ALA A 369 17.68 2.60 7.15
N LEU A 370 16.77 2.35 6.22
CA LEU A 370 15.51 3.10 6.06
C LEU A 370 14.43 2.72 7.10
N PHE A 371 14.57 1.61 7.82
CA PHE A 371 13.55 1.10 8.74
C PHE A 371 13.11 2.11 9.81
N PRO A 372 13.98 2.96 10.44
CA PRO A 372 13.56 3.96 11.41
C PRO A 372 12.59 5.02 10.87
N LEU A 373 12.57 5.21 9.55
CA LEU A 373 11.69 6.18 8.88
C LEU A 373 10.26 5.66 8.68
N ARG A 374 10.05 4.36 8.88
CA ARG A 374 8.73 3.70 8.72
C ARG A 374 7.88 3.85 9.97
N ASP A 375 6.57 3.80 9.77
CA ASP A 375 5.56 3.88 10.84
C ASP A 375 5.29 2.52 11.53
N ASN A 376 6.21 1.58 11.42
CA ASN A 376 6.07 0.25 12.02
C ASN A 376 6.84 0.16 13.35
N PRO A 377 6.24 -0.40 14.42
CA PRO A 377 6.93 -0.62 15.69
C PRO A 377 8.07 -1.65 15.53
N ARG A 378 9.12 -1.46 16.31
CA ARG A 378 10.23 -2.43 16.38
C ARG A 378 9.80 -3.65 17.18
N LYS A 379 10.06 -4.84 16.63
CA LYS A 379 9.78 -6.13 17.32
C LYS A 379 10.96 -6.65 18.15
N THR A 380 12.21 -6.25 17.81
CA THR A 380 13.43 -6.75 18.47
C THR A 380 14.42 -5.63 18.75
N ALA A 381 15.17 -5.72 19.85
CA ALA A 381 16.17 -4.72 20.23
C ALA A 381 17.41 -4.77 19.31
N HIS A 382 17.99 -5.93 19.08
CA HIS A 382 19.29 -6.11 18.39
C HIS A 382 19.17 -6.69 16.97
N GLY A 383 18.01 -7.17 16.54
CA GLY A 383 17.85 -7.85 15.24
C GLY A 383 18.25 -7.00 14.04
N ARG A 384 18.04 -5.67 14.11
CA ARG A 384 18.44 -4.74 13.05
C ARG A 384 19.96 -4.67 12.89
N SER A 385 20.70 -4.45 13.98
CA SER A 385 22.15 -4.31 13.95
C SER A 385 22.84 -5.58 13.45
N LEU A 386 22.38 -6.73 13.90
CA LEU A 386 22.88 -8.03 13.43
C LEU A 386 22.60 -8.22 11.94
N THR A 387 21.37 -7.97 11.49
CA THR A 387 21.02 -8.07 10.07
C THR A 387 21.86 -7.13 9.20
N MET A 388 22.09 -5.89 9.66
CA MET A 388 22.93 -4.93 8.94
C MET A 388 24.40 -5.40 8.87
N ALA A 389 24.96 -5.91 9.96
CA ALA A 389 26.33 -6.42 10.00
C ALA A 389 26.50 -7.62 9.04
N LEU A 390 25.60 -8.59 9.09
CA LEU A 390 25.62 -9.75 8.19
C LEU A 390 25.44 -9.34 6.72
N ALA A 391 24.47 -8.48 6.43
CA ALA A 391 24.24 -8.01 5.06
C ALA A 391 25.44 -7.20 4.54
N GLY A 392 26.04 -6.34 5.37
CA GLY A 392 27.25 -5.60 5.02
C GLY A 392 28.44 -6.51 4.72
N LEU A 393 28.65 -7.55 5.54
CA LEU A 393 29.70 -8.55 5.30
C LEU A 393 29.46 -9.28 3.96
N VAL A 394 28.25 -9.70 3.68
CA VAL A 394 27.92 -10.37 2.41
C VAL A 394 28.18 -9.44 1.21
N VAL A 395 27.81 -8.17 1.29
CA VAL A 395 28.10 -7.17 0.24
C VAL A 395 29.61 -7.07 0.01
N LEU A 396 30.40 -6.94 1.07
CA LEU A 396 31.86 -6.87 0.95
C LEU A 396 32.46 -8.11 0.28
N VAL A 397 32.04 -9.29 0.70
CA VAL A 397 32.47 -10.56 0.12
C VAL A 397 32.12 -10.66 -1.36
N THR A 398 30.87 -10.35 -1.72
CA THR A 398 30.41 -10.43 -3.12
C THR A 398 31.09 -9.42 -4.03
N VAL A 399 31.36 -8.19 -3.55
CA VAL A 399 32.12 -7.19 -4.29
C VAL A 399 33.59 -7.65 -4.47
N ALA A 400 34.25 -8.15 -3.42
CA ALA A 400 35.58 -8.67 -3.50
C ALA A 400 35.67 -9.86 -4.48
N THR A 401 34.72 -10.79 -4.44
CA THR A 401 34.67 -11.93 -5.38
C THR A 401 34.47 -11.45 -6.83
N GLY A 402 33.64 -10.46 -7.06
CA GLY A 402 33.42 -9.90 -8.41
C GLY A 402 34.59 -9.05 -8.95
N LEU A 403 35.48 -8.52 -8.06
CA LEU A 403 36.67 -7.79 -8.47
C LEU A 403 37.88 -8.70 -8.70
N LEU A 404 37.86 -9.92 -8.14
CA LEU A 404 38.94 -10.89 -8.26
C LEU A 404 38.73 -11.93 -9.37
N ALA A 405 37.50 -12.01 -9.91
CA ALA A 405 37.14 -12.86 -11.05
C ALA A 405 37.29 -12.14 -12.38
#